data_a0d7a870eb5103130364c0a1c73a797f
#
_entry.id   a0d7a870eb5103130364c0a1c73a797f
#
_cell.length_a   1.000
_cell.length_b   1.000
_cell.length_c   1.000
_cell.angle_alpha   90.00
_cell.angle_beta   90.00
_cell.angle_gamma   90.00
#
_symmetry.space_group_name_H-M   'P 1'
#
loop_
_entity.id
_entity.type
_entity.pdbx_description
1 polymer ?
#
loop_
_entity_poly.entity_id
_entity_poly.type
_entity_poly.pdbx_seq_one_letter_code
_entity_poly.pdbx_strand_id
1 'polypeptide(L)'
;LDLTRCNIMEPAYLEFGESFVVKDSEFDKLMPENHLVDLYLITYRIPGIERLKKPVSMIDLGPTPLDVASYYRQIGLDAYMAHDYEEYNRLLTCLQVRKAVASTKVLILSNTEQIPTSVNTGCGDLVDLYKRYGIRNNRIDFRQIFKYFENVQIDEGIHREAKALLDKTDTTEDFLCNDLRYFHAVRNMMEEYECNAFTTPCKELCASRFPQEHKFVPCMTHSLNKDDRIPSTCEEDLAAWM
;
A
#
# COMPACT_ATOMS: atom_id res chain seq x y z
N LEU A 1 22.05 10.80 -9.45
CA LEU A 1 21.01 9.77 -9.49
C LEU A 1 21.34 8.77 -8.39
N ASP A 2 20.45 8.58 -7.44
CA ASP A 2 20.57 7.48 -6.50
C ASP A 2 20.12 6.19 -7.23
N LEU A 3 21.06 5.60 -7.95
CA LEU A 3 20.84 4.40 -8.76
C LEU A 3 20.55 3.15 -7.92
N THR A 4 20.73 3.23 -6.59
CA THR A 4 20.41 2.12 -5.68
C THR A 4 18.89 1.86 -5.60
N ARG A 5 18.06 2.81 -6.05
CA ARG A 5 16.60 2.71 -6.10
C ARG A 5 16.03 2.38 -7.47
N CYS A 6 16.88 2.35 -8.51
CA CYS A 6 16.48 2.02 -9.87
C CYS A 6 17.16 0.71 -10.26
N ASN A 7 16.38 -0.35 -10.52
CA ASN A 7 16.87 -1.42 -11.36
C ASN A 7 16.99 -0.82 -12.76
N ILE A 8 18.19 -0.35 -13.12
CA ILE A 8 18.48 0.07 -14.47
C ILE A 8 18.68 -1.23 -15.27
N MET A 9 17.67 -1.56 -16.03
CA MET A 9 17.87 -2.48 -17.16
C MET A 9 18.85 -1.81 -18.10
N GLU A 10 19.73 -2.58 -18.75
CA GLU A 10 20.64 -2.06 -19.75
C GLU A 10 19.89 -1.13 -20.70
N PRO A 11 20.44 0.06 -21.04
CA PRO A 11 19.73 1.01 -21.87
C PRO A 11 19.37 0.33 -23.18
N ALA A 12 18.07 0.13 -23.41
CA ALA A 12 17.58 -0.38 -24.66
C ALA A 12 17.73 0.72 -25.71
N TYR A 13 18.70 0.59 -26.58
CA TYR A 13 18.82 1.43 -27.77
C TYR A 13 17.77 0.96 -28.78
N LEU A 14 16.70 1.74 -28.91
CA LEU A 14 15.67 1.47 -29.90
C LEU A 14 16.18 1.86 -31.30
N GLU A 15 16.03 0.99 -32.26
CA GLU A 15 16.35 1.28 -33.65
C GLU A 15 15.16 1.93 -34.36
N PHE A 16 15.42 3.06 -35.03
CA PHE A 16 14.45 3.74 -35.88
C PHE A 16 14.46 3.18 -37.28
N GLY A 17 13.28 3.07 -37.87
CA GLY A 17 13.12 2.85 -39.30
C GLY A 17 13.33 4.14 -40.10
N GLU A 18 13.22 4.05 -41.46
CA GLU A 18 13.40 5.17 -42.39
C GLU A 18 12.47 6.38 -42.13
N SER A 19 11.38 6.19 -41.38
CA SER A 19 10.38 7.21 -41.01
C SER A 19 10.53 7.76 -39.58
N PHE A 20 11.66 7.58 -38.92
CA PHE A 20 11.83 7.90 -37.48
C PHE A 20 10.80 7.24 -36.56
N VAL A 21 10.24 6.11 -36.97
CA VAL A 21 9.35 5.28 -36.19
C VAL A 21 10.13 4.09 -35.66
N VAL A 22 9.99 3.84 -34.35
CA VAL A 22 10.59 2.64 -33.73
C VAL A 22 9.99 1.39 -34.37
N LYS A 23 10.82 0.46 -34.79
CA LYS A 23 10.36 -0.80 -35.37
C LYS A 23 9.57 -1.60 -34.35
N ASP A 24 8.54 -2.29 -34.77
CA ASP A 24 7.72 -3.13 -33.87
C ASP A 24 8.57 -4.17 -33.13
N SER A 25 9.58 -4.74 -33.81
CA SER A 25 10.52 -5.70 -33.22
C SER A 25 11.30 -5.15 -32.00
N GLU A 26 11.49 -3.84 -31.92
CA GLU A 26 12.17 -3.22 -30.79
C GLU A 26 11.26 -3.19 -29.54
N PHE A 27 9.96 -2.92 -29.73
CA PHE A 27 8.99 -3.05 -28.64
C PHE A 27 8.82 -4.50 -28.18
N ASP A 28 8.87 -5.46 -29.11
CA ASP A 28 8.81 -6.89 -28.80
C ASP A 28 9.96 -7.33 -27.90
N LYS A 29 11.14 -6.71 -28.02
CA LYS A 29 12.27 -6.96 -27.12
C LYS A 29 12.02 -6.46 -25.69
N LEU A 30 11.25 -5.40 -25.52
CA LEU A 30 10.94 -4.82 -24.20
C LEU A 30 9.75 -5.51 -23.51
N MET A 31 8.84 -6.12 -24.27
CA MET A 31 7.61 -6.69 -23.75
C MET A 31 7.81 -7.78 -22.68
N PRO A 32 8.76 -8.72 -22.80
CA PRO A 32 8.95 -9.77 -21.80
C PRO A 32 9.23 -9.23 -20.39
N GLU A 33 9.98 -8.14 -20.29
CA GLU A 33 10.40 -7.54 -19.02
C GLU A 33 9.56 -6.32 -18.63
N ASN A 34 8.62 -5.92 -19.49
CA ASN A 34 7.78 -4.74 -19.25
C ASN A 34 6.99 -4.81 -17.93
N HIS A 35 6.65 -6.02 -17.46
CA HIS A 35 5.95 -6.20 -16.20
C HIS A 35 6.82 -5.80 -14.99
N LEU A 36 8.15 -5.82 -15.11
CA LEU A 36 9.12 -5.41 -14.09
C LEU A 36 9.36 -3.91 -14.06
N VAL A 37 8.96 -3.19 -15.12
CA VAL A 37 9.20 -1.76 -15.26
C VAL A 37 8.08 -0.95 -14.63
N ASP A 38 8.44 0.00 -13.77
CA ASP A 38 7.49 0.95 -13.17
C ASP A 38 7.46 2.30 -13.92
N LEU A 39 8.57 2.69 -14.56
CA LEU A 39 8.73 3.96 -15.24
C LEU A 39 9.81 3.86 -16.30
N TYR A 40 9.57 4.37 -17.51
CA TYR A 40 10.59 4.53 -18.54
C TYR A 40 11.17 5.93 -18.48
N LEU A 41 12.51 6.04 -18.37
CA LEU A 41 13.23 7.28 -18.58
C LEU A 41 13.58 7.41 -20.07
N ILE A 42 13.08 8.45 -20.72
CA ILE A 42 13.30 8.71 -22.14
C ILE A 42 13.98 10.05 -22.33
N THR A 43 14.80 10.17 -23.36
CA THR A 43 15.55 11.40 -23.68
C THR A 43 14.91 12.22 -24.81
N TYR A 44 13.99 11.60 -25.54
CA TYR A 44 13.26 12.24 -26.65
C TYR A 44 11.91 11.53 -26.86
N ARG A 45 11.07 12.10 -27.73
CA ARG A 45 9.81 11.46 -28.11
C ARG A 45 10.07 10.11 -28.82
N ILE A 46 9.48 9.05 -28.29
CA ILE A 46 9.52 7.70 -28.86
C ILE A 46 8.11 7.35 -29.36
N PRO A 47 7.82 7.44 -30.66
CA PRO A 47 6.52 7.06 -31.20
C PRO A 47 6.23 5.58 -30.91
N GLY A 48 5.03 5.27 -30.40
CA GLY A 48 4.62 3.90 -30.10
C GLY A 48 4.91 3.43 -28.67
N ILE A 49 5.62 4.23 -27.83
CA ILE A 49 5.93 3.85 -26.44
C ILE A 49 4.65 3.64 -25.60
N GLU A 50 3.55 4.26 -26.00
CA GLU A 50 2.22 4.08 -25.37
C GLU A 50 1.74 2.62 -25.39
N ARG A 51 2.28 1.78 -26.28
CA ARG A 51 2.01 0.33 -26.34
C ARG A 51 2.44 -0.39 -25.08
N LEU A 52 3.48 0.12 -24.40
CA LEU A 52 4.00 -0.45 -23.17
C LEU A 52 3.08 -0.20 -21.98
N LYS A 53 2.16 0.76 -22.07
CA LYS A 53 1.19 1.14 -21.03
C LYS A 53 1.86 1.41 -19.67
N LYS A 54 3.04 2.00 -19.70
CA LYS A 54 3.81 2.37 -18.52
C LYS A 54 4.06 3.87 -18.49
N PRO A 55 4.20 4.47 -17.31
CA PRO A 55 4.59 5.86 -17.18
C PRO A 55 5.91 6.15 -17.87
N VAL A 56 6.06 7.35 -18.41
CA VAL A 56 7.31 7.85 -18.97
C VAL A 56 7.78 9.10 -18.23
N SER A 57 9.08 9.32 -18.19
CA SER A 57 9.66 10.52 -17.62
C SER A 57 10.84 11.01 -18.45
N MET A 58 11.12 12.30 -18.29
CA MET A 58 12.26 12.98 -18.93
C MET A 58 12.97 13.86 -17.91
N ILE A 59 14.26 14.04 -18.10
CA ILE A 59 15.09 15.00 -17.37
C ILE A 59 15.74 15.90 -18.38
N ASP A 60 15.35 17.18 -18.44
CA ASP A 60 16.01 18.18 -19.24
C ASP A 60 15.48 19.58 -18.92
N LEU A 61 16.26 20.59 -19.26
CA LEU A 61 15.98 22.02 -19.06
C LEU A 61 15.36 22.69 -20.29
N GLY A 62 15.13 21.97 -21.38
CA GLY A 62 14.62 22.53 -22.63
C GLY A 62 13.08 22.54 -22.73
N PRO A 63 12.52 23.28 -23.69
CA PRO A 63 11.08 23.27 -23.96
C PRO A 63 10.59 21.94 -24.55
N THR A 64 11.43 21.22 -25.25
CA THR A 64 11.09 19.96 -25.93
C THR A 64 10.57 18.89 -24.97
N PRO A 65 11.18 18.61 -23.80
CA PRO A 65 10.65 17.66 -22.85
C PRO A 65 9.26 18.00 -22.34
N LEU A 66 8.97 19.28 -22.14
CA LEU A 66 7.65 19.75 -21.71
C LEU A 66 6.58 19.43 -22.76
N ASP A 67 6.88 19.71 -24.03
CA ASP A 67 5.98 19.42 -25.15
C ASP A 67 5.74 17.92 -25.29
N VAL A 68 6.79 17.12 -25.17
CA VAL A 68 6.70 15.65 -25.25
C VAL A 68 5.89 15.08 -24.08
N ALA A 69 6.13 15.56 -22.86
CA ALA A 69 5.34 15.14 -21.69
C ALA A 69 3.87 15.52 -21.84
N SER A 70 3.60 16.72 -22.34
CA SER A 70 2.24 17.22 -22.62
C SER A 70 1.54 16.37 -23.66
N TYR A 71 2.24 16.01 -24.75
CA TYR A 71 1.72 15.11 -25.78
C TYR A 71 1.34 13.74 -25.20
N TYR A 72 2.22 13.12 -24.42
CA TYR A 72 1.92 11.80 -23.83
C TYR A 72 0.74 11.84 -22.86
N ARG A 73 0.61 12.91 -22.04
CA ARG A 73 -0.56 13.12 -21.19
C ARG A 73 -1.84 13.28 -22.01
N GLN A 74 -1.78 13.99 -23.13
CA GLN A 74 -2.94 14.17 -24.01
C GLN A 74 -3.45 12.85 -24.60
N ILE A 75 -2.56 11.92 -24.89
CA ILE A 75 -2.94 10.57 -25.39
C ILE A 75 -3.21 9.56 -24.26
N GLY A 76 -3.26 10.02 -23.00
CA GLY A 76 -3.65 9.19 -21.85
C GLY A 76 -2.54 8.40 -21.18
N LEU A 77 -1.27 8.72 -21.47
CA LEU A 77 -0.13 8.12 -20.80
C LEU A 77 0.32 8.98 -19.62
N ASP A 78 0.61 8.37 -18.48
CA ASP A 78 1.26 9.07 -17.37
C ASP A 78 2.65 9.54 -17.81
N ALA A 79 2.87 10.85 -17.87
CA ALA A 79 4.14 11.43 -18.30
C ALA A 79 4.62 12.53 -17.36
N TYR A 80 5.88 12.48 -17.03
CA TYR A 80 6.51 13.36 -16.06
C TYR A 80 7.75 14.03 -16.67
N MET A 81 8.04 15.22 -16.17
CA MET A 81 9.24 15.97 -16.49
C MET A 81 9.88 16.45 -15.20
N ALA A 82 11.20 16.36 -15.11
CA ALA A 82 11.99 16.92 -14.04
C ALA A 82 13.04 17.88 -14.64
N HIS A 83 13.26 19.02 -14.01
CA HIS A 83 14.26 19.99 -14.46
C HIS A 83 15.70 19.54 -14.16
N ASP A 84 15.86 18.77 -13.09
CA ASP A 84 17.16 18.28 -12.64
C ASP A 84 17.05 16.93 -11.94
N TYR A 85 18.19 16.40 -11.53
CA TYR A 85 18.25 15.11 -10.83
C TYR A 85 17.64 15.14 -9.44
N GLU A 86 17.61 16.29 -8.77
CA GLU A 86 17.00 16.41 -7.45
C GLU A 86 15.48 16.30 -7.54
N GLU A 87 14.89 17.03 -8.50
CA GLU A 87 13.46 16.93 -8.78
C GLU A 87 13.09 15.52 -9.27
N TYR A 88 13.93 14.91 -10.10
CA TYR A 88 13.72 13.54 -10.55
C TYR A 88 13.72 12.53 -9.39
N ASN A 89 14.63 12.67 -8.44
CA ASN A 89 14.65 11.81 -7.25
C ASN A 89 13.40 12.01 -6.38
N ARG A 90 12.88 13.24 -6.28
CA ARG A 90 11.59 13.51 -5.62
C ARG A 90 10.44 12.83 -6.35
N LEU A 91 10.40 12.91 -7.69
CA LEU A 91 9.42 12.20 -8.51
C LEU A 91 9.47 10.69 -8.28
N LEU A 92 10.64 10.08 -8.31
CA LEU A 92 10.80 8.65 -8.03
C LEU A 92 10.26 8.28 -6.63
N THR A 93 10.53 9.11 -5.63
CA THR A 93 9.99 8.90 -4.28
C THR A 93 8.46 8.96 -4.27
N CYS A 94 7.85 9.93 -4.95
CA CYS A 94 6.38 10.02 -5.08
C CYS A 94 5.80 8.79 -5.78
N LEU A 95 6.45 8.31 -6.85
CA LEU A 95 5.99 7.12 -7.56
C LEU A 95 6.13 5.84 -6.72
N GLN A 96 7.18 5.73 -5.89
CA GLN A 96 7.33 4.64 -4.94
C GLN A 96 6.20 4.64 -3.89
N VAL A 97 5.87 5.81 -3.34
CA VAL A 97 4.74 5.96 -2.41
C VAL A 97 3.43 5.58 -3.10
N ARG A 98 3.18 6.10 -4.31
CA ARG A 98 1.99 5.73 -5.11
C ARG A 98 1.88 4.21 -5.30
N LYS A 99 3.00 3.55 -5.64
CA LYS A 99 3.04 2.09 -5.81
C LYS A 99 2.79 1.36 -4.48
N ALA A 100 3.39 1.82 -3.38
CA ALA A 100 3.17 1.25 -2.06
C ALA A 100 1.69 1.35 -1.64
N VAL A 101 1.07 2.51 -1.83
CA VAL A 101 -0.37 2.71 -1.58
C VAL A 101 -1.21 1.78 -2.45
N ALA A 102 -0.93 1.68 -3.75
CA ALA A 102 -1.65 0.81 -4.68
C ALA A 102 -1.47 -0.69 -4.39
N SER A 103 -0.39 -1.08 -3.71
CA SER A 103 -0.16 -2.45 -3.27
C SER A 103 -0.87 -2.81 -1.96
N THR A 104 -1.51 -1.83 -1.32
CA THR A 104 -2.20 -2.06 -0.05
C THR A 104 -3.43 -2.93 -0.23
N LYS A 105 -3.55 -3.93 0.64
CA LYS A 105 -4.71 -4.79 0.78
C LYS A 105 -5.15 -4.79 2.24
N VAL A 106 -6.30 -4.20 2.51
CA VAL A 106 -6.80 -3.98 3.87
C VAL A 106 -7.66 -5.14 4.32
N LEU A 107 -7.39 -5.69 5.49
CA LEU A 107 -8.33 -6.51 6.22
C LEU A 107 -9.29 -5.58 6.97
N ILE A 108 -10.57 -5.61 6.58
CA ILE A 108 -11.64 -4.86 7.22
C ILE A 108 -12.50 -5.84 8.00
N LEU A 109 -12.40 -5.81 9.32
CA LEU A 109 -13.40 -6.47 10.15
C LEU A 109 -14.64 -5.58 10.21
N SER A 110 -15.82 -6.12 9.89
CA SER A 110 -17.07 -5.34 9.84
C SER A 110 -18.27 -6.26 10.04
N ASN A 111 -19.33 -5.75 10.62
CA ASN A 111 -20.62 -6.45 10.69
C ASN A 111 -21.63 -5.94 9.65
N THR A 112 -21.28 -4.96 8.85
CA THR A 112 -22.15 -4.31 7.89
C THR A 112 -21.61 -4.43 6.47
N GLU A 113 -22.50 -4.35 5.48
CA GLU A 113 -22.09 -4.28 4.06
C GLU A 113 -21.49 -2.91 3.70
N GLN A 114 -21.75 -1.90 4.52
CA GLN A 114 -21.29 -0.54 4.32
C GLN A 114 -20.36 -0.12 5.45
N ILE A 115 -19.34 0.68 5.12
CA ILE A 115 -18.52 1.34 6.12
C ILE A 115 -19.41 2.35 6.86
N PRO A 116 -19.39 2.38 8.21
CA PRO A 116 -20.19 3.30 8.98
C PRO A 116 -19.90 4.75 8.61
N THR A 117 -20.90 5.49 8.17
CA THR A 117 -20.74 6.90 7.79
C THR A 117 -20.48 7.81 8.99
N SER A 118 -20.83 7.36 10.19
CA SER A 118 -20.63 8.12 11.44
C SER A 118 -19.17 8.28 11.83
N VAL A 119 -18.29 7.46 11.29
CA VAL A 119 -16.84 7.49 11.60
C VAL A 119 -16.03 7.86 10.37
N ASN A 120 -16.66 7.88 9.23
CA ASN A 120 -15.97 8.04 7.98
C ASN A 120 -15.54 9.49 7.75
N THR A 121 -14.30 9.63 7.45
CA THR A 121 -13.63 10.89 7.07
C THR A 121 -13.52 11.07 5.57
N GLY A 122 -14.26 10.33 4.77
CA GLY A 122 -14.33 10.58 3.34
C GLY A 122 -14.12 9.37 2.42
N CYS A 123 -13.82 8.19 2.93
CA CYS A 123 -13.63 6.98 2.13
C CYS A 123 -14.77 5.98 2.30
N GLY A 124 -16.01 6.44 2.15
CA GLY A 124 -17.21 5.59 2.24
C GLY A 124 -17.40 4.62 1.08
N ASP A 125 -16.72 4.84 -0.05
CA ASP A 125 -16.83 4.01 -1.24
C ASP A 125 -15.53 3.24 -1.51
N LEU A 126 -15.54 1.95 -1.20
CA LEU A 126 -14.40 1.06 -1.43
C LEU A 126 -14.06 0.89 -2.92
N VAL A 127 -15.04 1.06 -3.81
CA VAL A 127 -14.82 1.02 -5.26
C VAL A 127 -14.08 2.27 -5.71
N ASP A 128 -14.46 3.43 -5.19
CA ASP A 128 -13.76 4.69 -5.47
C ASP A 128 -12.33 4.66 -4.91
N LEU A 129 -12.13 4.12 -3.71
CA LEU A 129 -10.83 3.93 -3.09
C LEU A 129 -9.91 3.06 -3.99
N TYR A 130 -10.45 1.95 -4.52
CA TYR A 130 -9.71 1.13 -5.48
C TYR A 130 -9.39 1.88 -6.78
N LYS A 131 -10.38 2.59 -7.36
CA LYS A 131 -10.19 3.32 -8.62
C LYS A 131 -9.16 4.43 -8.52
N ARG A 132 -9.14 5.17 -7.40
CA ARG A 132 -8.24 6.32 -7.20
C ARG A 132 -6.84 5.91 -6.77
N TYR A 133 -6.74 4.94 -5.87
CA TYR A 133 -5.49 4.62 -5.18
C TYR A 133 -5.00 3.20 -5.41
N GLY A 134 -5.81 2.33 -6.03
CA GLY A 134 -5.47 0.93 -6.23
C GLY A 134 -5.64 0.04 -4.98
N ILE A 135 -6.10 0.61 -3.87
CA ILE A 135 -6.23 -0.08 -2.58
C ILE A 135 -7.29 -1.18 -2.68
N ARG A 136 -6.91 -2.40 -2.36
CA ARG A 136 -7.80 -3.55 -2.29
C ARG A 136 -8.24 -3.82 -0.86
N ASN A 137 -9.32 -4.57 -0.68
CA ASN A 137 -9.80 -4.92 0.65
C ASN A 137 -10.41 -6.32 0.68
N ASN A 138 -10.35 -6.93 1.87
CA ASN A 138 -11.15 -8.08 2.27
C ASN A 138 -12.02 -7.67 3.44
N ARG A 139 -13.34 -7.67 3.26
CA ARG A 139 -14.30 -7.41 4.32
C ARG A 139 -14.79 -8.72 4.91
N ILE A 140 -14.67 -8.85 6.22
CA ILE A 140 -14.94 -10.09 6.96
C ILE A 140 -15.76 -9.72 8.20
N ASP A 141 -16.70 -10.59 8.57
CA ASP A 141 -17.46 -10.42 9.82
C ASP A 141 -16.48 -10.39 11.00
N PHE A 142 -16.55 -9.33 11.80
CA PHE A 142 -15.63 -9.11 12.92
C PHE A 142 -15.64 -10.26 13.93
N ARG A 143 -16.75 -11.00 14.06
CA ARG A 143 -16.86 -12.15 14.95
C ARG A 143 -15.95 -13.31 14.56
N GLN A 144 -15.45 -13.36 13.34
CA GLN A 144 -14.50 -14.38 12.93
C GLN A 144 -13.18 -14.28 13.69
N ILE A 145 -12.81 -13.06 14.18
CA ILE A 145 -11.59 -12.87 14.97
C ILE A 145 -11.61 -13.68 16.28
N PHE A 146 -12.79 -14.00 16.82
CA PHE A 146 -12.92 -14.75 18.08
C PHE A 146 -12.28 -16.11 17.96
N LYS A 147 -12.49 -16.82 16.84
CA LYS A 147 -11.84 -18.10 16.55
C LYS A 147 -10.32 -17.98 16.47
N TYR A 148 -9.81 -16.95 15.82
CA TYR A 148 -8.37 -16.70 15.73
C TYR A 148 -7.80 -16.40 17.12
N PHE A 149 -8.49 -15.61 17.90
CA PHE A 149 -8.11 -15.31 19.29
C PHE A 149 -8.03 -16.59 20.13
N GLU A 150 -9.02 -17.48 20.04
CA GLU A 150 -9.04 -18.75 20.78
C GLU A 150 -7.88 -19.69 20.38
N ASN A 151 -7.46 -19.64 19.12
CA ASN A 151 -6.36 -20.48 18.61
C ASN A 151 -4.98 -19.99 19.02
N VAL A 152 -4.81 -18.73 19.42
CA VAL A 152 -3.52 -18.23 19.91
C VAL A 152 -3.35 -18.67 21.37
N GLN A 153 -2.29 -19.42 21.65
CA GLN A 153 -1.94 -19.84 23.01
C GLN A 153 -1.03 -18.78 23.65
N ILE A 154 -1.30 -18.45 24.90
CA ILE A 154 -0.40 -17.62 25.71
C ILE A 154 0.79 -18.49 26.13
N ASP A 155 1.89 -18.36 25.44
CA ASP A 155 3.13 -19.08 25.66
C ASP A 155 4.22 -18.19 26.30
N GLU A 156 5.42 -18.75 26.47
CA GLU A 156 6.57 -18.01 27.01
C GLU A 156 7.00 -16.83 26.12
N GLY A 157 6.70 -16.89 24.80
CA GLY A 157 6.93 -15.79 23.86
C GLY A 157 6.08 -14.58 24.22
N ILE A 158 4.77 -14.78 24.32
CA ILE A 158 3.79 -13.74 24.70
C ILE A 158 4.10 -13.19 26.09
N HIS A 159 4.45 -14.03 27.05
CA HIS A 159 4.85 -13.55 28.39
C HIS A 159 6.09 -12.67 28.36
N ARG A 160 7.09 -12.99 27.53
CA ARG A 160 8.28 -12.17 27.35
C ARG A 160 7.97 -10.82 26.69
N GLU A 161 7.14 -10.82 25.66
CA GLU A 161 6.67 -9.59 25.01
C GLU A 161 5.87 -8.72 26.00
N ALA A 162 4.95 -9.30 26.76
CA ALA A 162 4.16 -8.61 27.78
C ALA A 162 5.07 -7.94 28.82
N LYS A 163 6.07 -8.65 29.32
CA LYS A 163 7.04 -8.11 30.29
C LYS A 163 7.83 -6.93 29.73
N ALA A 164 8.19 -6.95 28.45
CA ALA A 164 8.90 -5.83 27.82
C ALA A 164 8.02 -4.57 27.66
N LEU A 165 6.70 -4.71 27.75
CA LEU A 165 5.74 -3.61 27.68
C LEU A 165 5.34 -3.10 29.06
N LEU A 166 5.47 -3.87 30.13
CA LEU A 166 5.03 -3.52 31.49
C LEU A 166 5.61 -2.20 31.98
N ASP A 167 6.88 -1.92 31.68
CA ASP A 167 7.55 -0.68 32.09
C ASP A 167 6.99 0.58 31.39
N LYS A 168 6.14 0.39 30.38
CA LYS A 168 5.56 1.47 29.56
C LYS A 168 4.08 1.73 29.83
N THR A 169 3.48 1.00 30.75
CA THR A 169 2.03 1.06 31.00
C THR A 169 1.69 0.73 32.45
N ASP A 170 0.56 1.26 32.91
CA ASP A 170 0.01 1.04 34.26
C ASP A 170 -0.95 -0.17 34.33
N THR A 171 -0.85 -1.12 33.40
CA THR A 171 -1.69 -2.32 33.35
C THR A 171 -0.99 -3.55 33.96
N THR A 172 -1.63 -4.71 33.92
CA THR A 172 -1.09 -5.98 34.43
C THR A 172 -0.51 -6.84 33.31
N GLU A 173 0.42 -7.75 33.65
CA GLU A 173 0.97 -8.72 32.70
C GLU A 173 -0.14 -9.56 32.05
N ASP A 174 -1.11 -10.04 32.81
CA ASP A 174 -2.23 -10.85 32.30
C ASP A 174 -3.05 -10.09 31.24
N PHE A 175 -3.28 -8.80 31.48
CA PHE A 175 -4.00 -7.96 30.51
C PHE A 175 -3.17 -7.78 29.23
N LEU A 176 -1.88 -7.51 29.35
CA LEU A 176 -0.97 -7.41 28.22
C LEU A 176 -0.85 -8.72 27.42
N CYS A 177 -0.84 -9.86 28.11
CA CYS A 177 -0.84 -11.17 27.43
C CYS A 177 -2.11 -11.34 26.58
N ASN A 178 -3.27 -10.91 27.04
CA ASN A 178 -4.50 -10.99 26.24
C ASN A 178 -4.53 -9.94 25.11
N ASP A 179 -3.97 -8.75 25.31
CA ASP A 179 -3.80 -7.76 24.25
C ASP A 179 -2.89 -8.31 23.13
N LEU A 180 -1.76 -8.92 23.49
CA LEU A 180 -0.85 -9.57 22.56
C LEU A 180 -1.49 -10.78 21.87
N ARG A 181 -2.29 -11.54 22.60
CA ARG A 181 -3.09 -12.64 22.04
C ARG A 181 -4.01 -12.14 20.92
N TYR A 182 -4.70 -11.01 21.16
CA TYR A 182 -5.54 -10.38 20.15
C TYR A 182 -4.69 -9.85 18.97
N PHE A 183 -3.57 -9.20 19.26
CA PHE A 183 -2.62 -8.76 18.22
C PHE A 183 -2.16 -9.91 17.32
N HIS A 184 -1.71 -11.01 17.88
CA HIS A 184 -1.29 -12.18 17.11
C HIS A 184 -2.45 -12.84 16.35
N ALA A 185 -3.66 -12.83 16.92
CA ALA A 185 -4.86 -13.30 16.21
C ALA A 185 -5.15 -12.46 14.95
N VAL A 186 -5.03 -11.13 15.06
CA VAL A 186 -5.17 -10.22 13.92
C VAL A 186 -4.08 -10.46 12.88
N ARG A 187 -2.82 -10.65 13.31
CA ARG A 187 -1.69 -10.93 12.40
C ARG A 187 -1.87 -12.24 11.65
N ASN A 188 -2.28 -13.30 12.31
CA ASN A 188 -2.58 -14.59 11.69
C ASN A 188 -3.70 -14.47 10.66
N MET A 189 -4.73 -13.69 10.96
CA MET A 189 -5.82 -13.43 10.04
C MET A 189 -5.36 -12.59 8.85
N MET A 190 -4.53 -11.57 9.08
CA MET A 190 -3.95 -10.77 7.99
C MET A 190 -3.09 -11.62 7.05
N GLU A 191 -2.30 -12.55 7.59
CA GLU A 191 -1.49 -13.48 6.81
C GLU A 191 -2.36 -14.42 5.96
N GLU A 192 -3.38 -15.06 6.55
CA GLU A 192 -4.28 -15.97 5.84
C GLU A 192 -5.01 -15.27 4.67
N TYR A 193 -5.42 -14.01 4.88
CA TYR A 193 -6.11 -13.22 3.84
C TYR A 193 -5.14 -12.41 2.96
N GLU A 194 -3.82 -12.58 3.11
CA GLU A 194 -2.78 -11.87 2.38
C GLU A 194 -2.97 -10.34 2.45
N CYS A 195 -3.30 -9.81 3.63
CA CYS A 195 -3.51 -8.39 3.87
C CYS A 195 -2.29 -7.76 4.54
N ASN A 196 -1.99 -6.50 4.17
CA ASN A 196 -0.86 -5.72 4.71
C ASN A 196 -1.30 -4.43 5.40
N ALA A 197 -2.60 -4.27 5.64
CA ALA A 197 -3.21 -3.20 6.43
C ALA A 197 -4.44 -3.73 7.17
N PHE A 198 -4.82 -3.07 8.26
CA PHE A 198 -5.88 -3.55 9.14
C PHE A 198 -6.79 -2.43 9.65
N THR A 199 -8.08 -2.73 9.76
CA THR A 199 -9.04 -1.92 10.50
C THR A 199 -10.14 -2.77 11.11
N THR A 200 -10.70 -2.30 12.23
CA THR A 200 -11.77 -2.98 12.95
C THR A 200 -12.81 -1.99 13.44
N PRO A 201 -14.11 -2.37 13.49
CA PRO A 201 -15.16 -1.58 14.10
C PRO A 201 -15.06 -1.70 15.64
N CYS A 202 -14.20 -0.91 16.24
CA CYS A 202 -13.95 -0.98 17.69
C CYS A 202 -15.23 -0.82 18.52
N LYS A 203 -16.17 0.02 18.07
CA LYS A 203 -17.45 0.21 18.73
C LYS A 203 -18.28 -1.08 18.79
N GLU A 204 -18.43 -1.77 17.66
CA GLU A 204 -19.19 -3.02 17.57
C GLU A 204 -18.46 -4.15 18.30
N LEU A 205 -17.14 -4.21 18.17
CA LEU A 205 -16.33 -5.19 18.89
C LEU A 205 -16.47 -5.01 20.41
N CYS A 206 -16.39 -3.79 20.92
CA CYS A 206 -16.63 -3.50 22.33
C CYS A 206 -18.08 -3.76 22.77
N ALA A 207 -19.07 -3.46 21.90
CA ALA A 207 -20.48 -3.76 22.16
C ALA A 207 -20.76 -5.26 22.23
N SER A 208 -19.97 -6.10 21.58
CA SER A 208 -20.06 -7.57 21.68
C SER A 208 -19.67 -8.10 23.06
N ARG A 209 -19.03 -7.28 23.90
CA ARG A 209 -18.45 -7.62 25.21
C ARG A 209 -17.27 -8.60 25.17
N PHE A 210 -16.87 -9.10 24.02
CA PHE A 210 -15.76 -10.02 23.87
C PHE A 210 -14.43 -9.45 24.44
N PRO A 211 -14.05 -8.18 24.20
CA PRO A 211 -12.87 -7.60 24.80
C PRO A 211 -12.91 -7.55 26.33
N GLN A 212 -14.08 -7.25 26.90
CA GLN A 212 -14.25 -7.17 28.37
C GLN A 212 -14.19 -8.55 29.02
N GLU A 213 -14.79 -9.56 28.40
CA GLU A 213 -14.81 -10.95 28.90
C GLU A 213 -13.41 -11.56 28.85
N HIS A 214 -12.62 -11.24 27.82
CA HIS A 214 -11.26 -11.73 27.63
C HIS A 214 -10.16 -10.76 28.11
N LYS A 215 -10.52 -9.63 28.69
CA LYS A 215 -9.61 -8.64 29.31
C LYS A 215 -8.54 -8.14 28.36
N PHE A 216 -8.94 -7.58 27.22
CA PHE A 216 -8.03 -6.91 26.28
C PHE A 216 -8.66 -5.64 25.70
N VAL A 217 -7.83 -4.79 25.06
CA VAL A 217 -8.25 -3.61 24.31
C VAL A 217 -7.76 -3.67 22.87
N PRO A 218 -8.64 -3.50 21.86
CA PRO A 218 -8.24 -3.55 20.46
C PRO A 218 -7.21 -2.48 20.07
N CYS A 219 -7.18 -1.36 20.80
CA CYS A 219 -6.34 -0.21 20.49
C CYS A 219 -4.84 -0.52 20.51
N MET A 220 -4.39 -1.43 21.37
CA MET A 220 -3.00 -1.83 21.44
C MET A 220 -2.53 -2.48 20.13
N THR A 221 -3.38 -3.28 19.49
CA THR A 221 -3.08 -3.87 18.17
C THR A 221 -2.78 -2.82 17.12
N HIS A 222 -3.51 -1.69 17.12
CA HIS A 222 -3.22 -0.60 16.18
C HIS A 222 -1.86 0.05 16.44
N SER A 223 -1.48 0.21 17.71
CA SER A 223 -0.15 0.75 18.08
C SER A 223 0.97 -0.19 17.66
N LEU A 224 0.88 -1.47 17.99
CA LEU A 224 1.88 -2.48 17.63
C LEU A 224 2.02 -2.65 16.11
N ASN A 225 0.91 -2.66 15.37
CA ASN A 225 0.97 -2.68 13.91
C ASN A 225 1.70 -1.46 13.35
N LYS A 226 1.48 -0.25 13.93
CA LYS A 226 2.17 0.96 13.49
C LYS A 226 3.67 0.93 13.80
N ASP A 227 4.06 0.36 14.93
CA ASP A 227 5.47 0.14 15.27
C ASP A 227 6.14 -0.78 14.23
N ASP A 228 5.42 -1.78 13.73
CA ASP A 228 5.84 -2.66 12.63
C ASP A 228 5.65 -2.02 11.23
N ARG A 229 5.29 -0.73 11.15
CA ARG A 229 5.01 0.00 9.90
C ARG A 229 3.86 -0.59 9.08
N ILE A 230 2.92 -1.22 9.73
CA ILE A 230 1.68 -1.74 9.12
C ILE A 230 0.58 -0.70 9.33
N PRO A 231 -0.04 -0.19 8.25
CA PRO A 231 -1.16 0.71 8.36
C PRO A 231 -2.30 0.06 9.14
N SER A 232 -2.71 0.73 10.22
CA SER A 232 -3.74 0.19 11.10
C SER A 232 -4.55 1.31 11.75
N THR A 233 -5.88 1.25 11.66
CA THR A 233 -6.79 2.26 12.18
C THR A 233 -8.00 1.64 12.88
N CYS A 234 -8.59 2.44 13.73
CA CYS A 234 -9.82 2.13 14.43
C CYS A 234 -11.04 2.54 13.60
N GLU A 235 -12.21 1.97 13.88
CA GLU A 235 -13.52 2.40 13.38
C GLU A 235 -13.66 2.38 11.86
N GLU A 236 -12.93 1.52 11.16
CA GLU A 236 -12.93 1.43 9.72
C GLU A 236 -12.52 2.76 9.03
N ASP A 237 -11.79 3.63 9.73
CA ASP A 237 -11.32 4.91 9.18
C ASP A 237 -10.13 4.70 8.24
N LEU A 238 -10.42 4.41 6.98
CA LEU A 238 -9.40 4.16 5.96
C LEU A 238 -8.65 5.43 5.53
N ALA A 239 -9.19 6.61 5.79
CA ALA A 239 -8.52 7.87 5.46
C ALA A 239 -7.40 8.22 6.45
N ALA A 240 -7.52 7.79 7.69
CA ALA A 240 -6.57 8.17 8.74
C ALA A 240 -5.16 7.60 8.60
N TRP A 241 -4.94 6.61 7.72
CA TRP A 241 -3.62 6.02 7.48
C TRP A 241 -3.09 6.22 6.06
N MET A 242 -3.90 6.81 5.15
CA MET A 242 -3.46 7.22 3.81
C MET A 242 -2.69 8.53 3.83
#